data_db0b64fee53e4769a87aa466a79f567a
#
_entry.id   db0b64fee53e4769a87aa466a79f567a
#
_cell.length_a   1.000
_cell.length_b   1.000
_cell.length_c   1.000
_cell.angle_alpha   90.00
_cell.angle_beta   90.00
_cell.angle_gamma   90.00
#
_symmetry.space_group_name_H-M   'P 1'
#
loop_
_entity.id
_entity.type
_entity.pdbx_description
1 polymer ?
#
loop_
_entity_poly.entity_id
_entity_poly.type
_entity_poly.pdbx_seq_one_letter_code
_entity_poly.pdbx_strand_id
1 'polypeptide(L)'
;MNRRDHIAAMLAMVAALLPVGQLKALEARMEELVPEYGLIGQMLAQPGQRAALVAILSEETGAMPGNIAYLIGEDSANPDAIWIVELWETKAAHAASLQLPAVQEAIKKGRPLIAGFGTRAEFKPVAKAAA
;
A
#
# COMPACT_ATOMS: atom_id res chain seq x y z
N MET A 1 9.64 7.68 -3.56
CA MET A 1 8.51 8.63 -3.74
C MET A 1 7.22 7.89 -3.47
N ASN A 2 6.42 8.35 -2.53
CA ASN A 2 5.14 7.71 -2.23
C ASN A 2 4.04 8.16 -3.20
N ARG A 3 2.84 7.56 -3.13
CA ARG A 3 1.73 7.91 -4.04
C ARG A 3 1.28 9.36 -3.91
N ARG A 4 1.32 9.94 -2.71
CA ARG A 4 0.99 11.35 -2.51
C ARG A 4 1.94 12.26 -3.27
N ASP A 5 3.23 11.93 -3.26
CA ASP A 5 4.25 12.70 -3.95
C ASP A 5 4.10 12.56 -5.47
N HIS A 6 3.75 11.38 -5.97
CA HIS A 6 3.42 11.17 -7.39
C HIS A 6 2.20 11.97 -7.82
N ILE A 7 1.15 11.98 -7.02
CA ILE A 7 -0.06 12.76 -7.28
C ILE A 7 0.26 14.25 -7.28
N ALA A 8 1.01 14.74 -6.29
CA ALA A 8 1.44 16.13 -6.21
C ALA A 8 2.31 16.53 -7.40
N ALA A 9 3.25 15.67 -7.82
CA ALA A 9 4.10 15.92 -8.99
C ALA A 9 3.29 15.94 -10.29
N MET A 10 2.33 15.03 -10.46
CA MET A 10 1.43 15.01 -11.61
C MET A 10 0.54 16.25 -11.65
N LEU A 11 -0.01 16.68 -10.51
CA LEU A 11 -0.79 17.92 -10.40
C LEU A 11 0.04 19.14 -10.75
N ALA A 12 1.30 19.21 -10.31
CA ALA A 12 2.19 20.32 -10.65
C ALA A 12 2.51 20.39 -12.15
N MET A 13 2.67 19.25 -12.82
CA MET A 13 2.90 19.20 -14.27
C MET A 13 1.65 19.58 -15.07
N VAL A 14 0.48 19.14 -14.62
CA VAL A 14 -0.80 19.41 -15.29
C VAL A 14 -1.27 20.85 -15.04
N ALA A 15 -0.94 21.42 -13.86
CA ALA A 15 -1.28 22.79 -13.50
C ALA A 15 -0.74 23.83 -14.49
N ALA A 16 0.38 23.55 -15.19
CA ALA A 16 0.94 24.42 -16.22
C ALA A 16 0.10 24.44 -17.50
N LEU A 17 -0.84 23.50 -17.71
CA LEU A 17 -1.57 23.27 -18.93
C LEU A 17 -3.10 23.42 -18.79
N LEU A 18 -3.65 23.49 -17.58
CA LEU A 18 -5.09 23.53 -17.33
C LEU A 18 -5.55 24.87 -16.75
N PRO A 19 -6.74 25.35 -17.15
CA PRO A 19 -7.41 26.45 -16.45
C PRO A 19 -7.65 26.10 -14.98
N VAL A 20 -7.62 27.12 -14.10
CA VAL A 20 -7.77 26.95 -12.63
C VAL A 20 -9.03 26.16 -12.24
N GLY A 21 -10.15 26.39 -12.95
CA GLY A 21 -11.40 25.66 -12.69
C GLY A 21 -11.30 24.16 -12.97
N GLN A 22 -10.58 23.78 -14.03
CA GLN A 22 -10.34 22.37 -14.38
C GLN A 22 -9.35 21.72 -13.40
N LEU A 23 -8.36 22.46 -12.93
CA LEU A 23 -7.41 21.99 -11.92
C LEU A 23 -8.12 21.67 -10.61
N LYS A 24 -9.00 22.57 -10.13
CA LYS A 24 -9.79 22.34 -8.92
C LYS A 24 -10.72 21.14 -9.05
N ALA A 25 -11.35 20.96 -10.21
CA ALA A 25 -12.19 19.79 -10.47
C ALA A 25 -11.37 18.50 -10.48
N LEU A 26 -10.15 18.52 -11.02
CA LEU A 26 -9.25 17.37 -11.00
C LEU A 26 -8.78 17.06 -9.59
N GLU A 27 -8.42 18.05 -8.79
CA GLU A 27 -8.05 17.88 -7.38
C GLU A 27 -9.20 17.28 -6.59
N ALA A 28 -10.42 17.80 -6.73
CA ALA A 28 -11.61 17.26 -6.07
C ALA A 28 -11.86 15.79 -6.46
N ARG A 29 -11.69 15.46 -7.73
CA ARG A 29 -11.83 14.08 -8.22
C ARG A 29 -10.79 13.14 -7.63
N MET A 30 -9.56 13.62 -7.43
CA MET A 30 -8.49 12.82 -6.82
C MET A 30 -8.70 12.64 -5.32
N GLU A 31 -9.27 13.64 -4.62
CA GLU A 31 -9.67 13.53 -3.22
C GLU A 31 -10.85 12.57 -3.01
N GLU A 32 -11.72 12.42 -4.01
CA GLU A 32 -12.86 11.51 -4.00
C GLU A 32 -12.52 10.05 -4.29
N LEU A 33 -11.26 9.72 -4.60
CA LEU A 33 -10.83 8.34 -4.81
C LEU A 33 -10.96 7.54 -3.51
N VAL A 34 -12.11 6.91 -3.34
CA VAL A 34 -12.37 6.01 -2.22
C VAL A 34 -11.86 4.63 -2.58
N PRO A 35 -11.03 4.01 -1.74
CA PRO A 35 -10.63 2.63 -1.94
C PRO A 35 -11.87 1.72 -1.92
N GLU A 36 -11.94 0.74 -2.81
CA GLU A 36 -13.00 -0.27 -2.78
C GLU A 36 -12.58 -1.54 -2.04
N TYR A 37 -11.29 -1.71 -1.83
CA TYR A 37 -10.73 -2.91 -1.22
C TYR A 37 -9.70 -2.57 -0.17
N GLY A 38 -9.86 -3.13 1.01
CA GLY A 38 -8.91 -3.04 2.12
C GLY A 38 -8.49 -4.42 2.60
N LEU A 39 -7.26 -4.52 3.03
CA LEU A 39 -6.68 -5.73 3.58
C LEU A 39 -5.86 -5.38 4.80
N ILE A 40 -6.06 -6.11 5.89
CA ILE A 40 -5.20 -6.08 7.07
C ILE A 40 -4.76 -7.49 7.40
N GLY A 41 -3.49 -7.68 7.67
CA GLY A 41 -2.96 -8.99 8.00
C GLY A 41 -1.76 -8.93 8.92
N GLN A 42 -1.64 -9.95 9.76
CA GLN A 42 -0.49 -10.16 10.62
C GLN A 42 0.43 -11.20 9.98
N MET A 43 1.70 -10.86 9.87
CA MET A 43 2.75 -11.75 9.38
C MET A 43 3.72 -12.01 10.53
N LEU A 44 4.07 -13.27 10.74
CA LEU A 44 4.99 -13.68 11.79
C LEU A 44 6.36 -13.96 11.16
N ALA A 45 7.37 -13.21 11.58
CA ALA A 45 8.73 -13.45 11.16
C ALA A 45 9.34 -14.61 11.94
N GLN A 46 10.35 -15.26 11.37
CA GLN A 46 11.24 -16.13 12.13
C GLN A 46 11.86 -15.36 13.31
N PRO A 47 12.18 -16.02 14.43
CA PRO A 47 12.71 -15.34 15.60
C PRO A 47 13.90 -14.44 15.27
N GLY A 48 13.78 -13.16 15.66
CA GLY A 48 14.80 -12.15 15.42
C GLY A 48 14.90 -11.60 14.00
N GLN A 49 14.02 -12.02 13.07
CA GLN A 49 14.07 -11.63 11.66
C GLN A 49 13.08 -10.54 11.25
N ARG A 50 12.33 -9.98 12.21
CA ARG A 50 11.34 -8.94 11.90
C ARG A 50 11.93 -7.76 11.16
N ALA A 51 13.06 -7.21 11.62
CA ALA A 51 13.70 -6.07 10.98
C ALA A 51 14.14 -6.37 9.53
N ALA A 52 14.70 -7.55 9.29
CA ALA A 52 15.09 -7.98 7.95
C ALA A 52 13.87 -8.14 7.03
N LEU A 53 12.77 -8.69 7.54
CA LEU A 53 11.53 -8.86 6.79
C LEU A 53 10.88 -7.50 6.48
N VAL A 54 10.84 -6.59 7.45
CA VAL A 54 10.35 -5.22 7.23
C VAL A 54 11.15 -4.52 6.14
N ALA A 55 12.47 -4.68 6.13
CA ALA A 55 13.32 -4.08 5.09
C ALA A 55 12.95 -4.58 3.69
N ILE A 56 12.70 -5.88 3.53
CA ILE A 56 12.27 -6.46 2.25
C ILE A 56 10.90 -5.94 1.83
N LEU A 57 9.94 -5.92 2.76
CA LEU A 57 8.57 -5.44 2.48
C LEU A 57 8.54 -3.93 2.18
N SER A 58 9.52 -3.19 2.69
CA SER A 58 9.63 -1.75 2.50
C SER A 58 10.40 -1.38 1.23
N GLU A 59 11.02 -2.33 0.54
CA GLU A 59 11.70 -2.08 -0.72
C GLU A 59 10.72 -1.51 -1.75
N GLU A 60 11.20 -0.53 -2.51
CA GLU A 60 10.39 0.05 -3.57
C GLU A 60 10.21 -0.98 -4.69
N THR A 61 8.98 -1.45 -4.85
CA THR A 61 8.63 -2.45 -5.86
C THR A 61 8.26 -1.82 -7.21
N GLY A 62 8.45 -0.52 -7.34
CA GLY A 62 8.02 0.25 -8.51
C GLY A 62 6.53 0.56 -8.47
N ALA A 63 5.95 0.85 -9.64
CA ALA A 63 4.54 1.15 -9.73
C ALA A 63 3.69 -0.09 -9.45
N MET A 64 2.73 0.06 -8.55
CA MET A 64 1.67 -0.93 -8.30
C MET A 64 0.33 -0.28 -8.66
N PRO A 65 -0.15 -0.44 -9.90
CA PRO A 65 -1.38 0.21 -10.34
C PRO A 65 -2.56 -0.11 -9.43
N GLY A 66 -3.27 0.93 -9.02
CA GLY A 66 -4.43 0.81 -8.13
C GLY A 66 -4.11 0.74 -6.64
N ASN A 67 -2.85 0.70 -6.24
CA ASN A 67 -2.50 0.79 -4.82
C ASN A 67 -2.70 2.22 -4.30
N ILE A 68 -3.46 2.35 -3.21
CA ILE A 68 -3.73 3.64 -2.56
C ILE A 68 -2.86 3.84 -1.34
N ALA A 69 -2.70 2.79 -0.53
CA ALA A 69 -1.86 2.82 0.65
C ALA A 69 -1.29 1.44 0.94
N TYR A 70 -0.09 1.42 1.43
CA TYR A 70 0.57 0.21 1.93
C TYR A 70 1.34 0.61 3.19
N LEU A 71 0.87 0.12 4.32
CA LEU A 71 1.42 0.45 5.62
C LEU A 71 1.97 -0.80 6.29
N ILE A 72 3.19 -0.72 6.77
CA ILE A 72 3.83 -1.78 7.55
C ILE A 72 3.97 -1.28 8.98
N GLY A 73 3.49 -2.05 9.93
CA GLY A 73 3.60 -1.74 11.36
C GLY A 73 4.26 -2.89 12.13
N GLU A 74 4.93 -2.55 13.21
CA GLU A 74 5.44 -3.53 14.14
C GLU A 74 4.40 -3.80 15.23
N ASP A 75 4.14 -5.06 15.53
CA ASP A 75 3.26 -5.43 16.65
C ASP A 75 3.88 -4.95 17.97
N SER A 76 3.06 -4.30 18.81
CA SER A 76 3.55 -3.74 20.07
C SER A 76 3.83 -4.79 21.14
N ALA A 77 3.23 -5.96 21.04
CA ALA A 77 3.34 -7.02 22.03
C ALA A 77 4.25 -8.16 21.57
N ASN A 78 4.21 -8.51 20.29
CA ASN A 78 5.00 -9.61 19.75
C ASN A 78 6.19 -9.07 18.94
N PRO A 79 7.44 -9.29 19.40
CA PRO A 79 8.64 -8.73 18.72
C PRO A 79 8.90 -9.33 17.34
N ASP A 80 8.25 -10.43 16.96
CA ASP A 80 8.39 -11.09 15.68
C ASP A 80 7.20 -10.87 14.74
N ALA A 81 6.17 -10.14 15.19
CA ALA A 81 4.98 -9.91 14.40
C ALA A 81 4.98 -8.55 13.69
N ILE A 82 4.45 -8.55 12.47
CA ILE A 82 4.28 -7.39 11.60
C ILE A 82 2.81 -7.28 11.24
N TRP A 83 2.28 -6.05 11.21
CA TRP A 83 0.97 -5.75 10.66
C TRP A 83 1.13 -5.08 9.30
N ILE A 84 0.35 -5.52 8.32
CA ILE A 84 0.30 -4.93 7.00
C ILE A 84 -1.12 -4.46 6.75
N VAL A 85 -1.26 -3.19 6.36
CA VAL A 85 -2.54 -2.60 5.96
C VAL A 85 -2.41 -2.12 4.53
N GLU A 86 -3.31 -2.57 3.67
CA GLU A 86 -3.32 -2.21 2.26
C GLU A 86 -4.68 -1.64 1.88
N LEU A 87 -4.67 -0.57 1.11
CA LEU A 87 -5.86 -0.02 0.48
C LEU A 87 -5.65 0.01 -1.02
N TRP A 88 -6.65 -0.45 -1.76
CA TRP A 88 -6.62 -0.59 -3.21
C TRP A 88 -7.86 -0.01 -3.86
N GLU A 89 -7.72 0.49 -5.07
CA GLU A 89 -8.86 0.95 -5.87
C GLU A 89 -9.87 -0.18 -6.09
N THR A 90 -9.37 -1.40 -6.36
CA THR A 90 -10.20 -2.60 -6.53
C THR A 90 -9.47 -3.83 -6.01
N LYS A 91 -10.24 -4.88 -5.71
CA LYS A 91 -9.67 -6.19 -5.36
C LYS A 91 -8.86 -6.78 -6.53
N ALA A 92 -9.31 -6.56 -7.76
CA ALA A 92 -8.60 -7.01 -8.96
C ALA A 92 -7.22 -6.35 -9.10
N ALA A 93 -7.09 -5.08 -8.75
CA ALA A 93 -5.80 -4.38 -8.77
C ALA A 93 -4.82 -5.00 -7.76
N HIS A 94 -5.29 -5.35 -6.55
CA HIS A 94 -4.48 -6.09 -5.58
C HIS A 94 -4.03 -7.44 -6.15
N ALA A 95 -4.94 -8.22 -6.70
CA ALA A 95 -4.61 -9.52 -7.29
C ALA A 95 -3.58 -9.39 -8.42
N ALA A 96 -3.73 -8.39 -9.27
CA ALA A 96 -2.79 -8.12 -10.36
C ALA A 96 -1.39 -7.75 -9.84
N SER A 97 -1.29 -7.04 -8.70
CA SER A 97 -0.02 -6.66 -8.12
C SER A 97 0.85 -7.85 -7.74
N LEU A 98 0.23 -8.97 -7.37
CA LEU A 98 0.93 -10.21 -7.00
C LEU A 98 1.63 -10.88 -8.19
N GLN A 99 1.32 -10.46 -9.41
CA GLN A 99 1.96 -10.95 -10.62
C GLN A 99 3.12 -10.06 -11.10
N LEU A 100 3.32 -8.89 -10.49
CA LEU A 100 4.41 -8.00 -10.85
C LEU A 100 5.77 -8.64 -10.51
N PRO A 101 6.76 -8.59 -11.43
CA PRO A 101 8.06 -9.22 -11.19
C PRO A 101 8.76 -8.73 -9.92
N ALA A 102 8.70 -7.44 -9.63
CA ALA A 102 9.31 -6.86 -8.42
C ALA A 102 8.63 -7.34 -7.14
N VAL A 103 7.30 -7.50 -7.17
CA VAL A 103 6.53 -8.03 -6.04
C VAL A 103 6.85 -9.51 -5.82
N GLN A 104 6.92 -10.29 -6.89
CA GLN A 104 7.29 -11.70 -6.82
C GLN A 104 8.72 -11.90 -6.29
N GLU A 105 9.64 -11.04 -6.67
CA GLU A 105 11.01 -11.07 -6.15
C GLU A 105 11.05 -10.76 -4.65
N ALA A 106 10.28 -9.77 -4.18
CA ALA A 106 10.14 -9.47 -2.75
C ALA A 106 9.55 -10.65 -1.97
N ILE A 107 8.52 -11.29 -2.50
CA ILE A 107 7.92 -12.50 -1.90
C ILE A 107 8.96 -13.61 -1.79
N LYS A 108 9.73 -13.85 -2.83
CA LYS A 108 10.78 -14.86 -2.87
C LYS A 108 11.86 -14.61 -1.81
N LYS A 109 12.31 -13.37 -1.66
CA LYS A 109 13.29 -12.97 -0.65
C LYS A 109 12.74 -13.07 0.77
N GLY A 110 11.48 -12.68 0.95
CA GLY A 110 10.83 -12.65 2.26
C GLY A 110 10.44 -14.03 2.80
N ARG A 111 10.10 -14.94 1.91
CA ARG A 111 9.56 -16.26 2.28
C ARG A 111 10.40 -17.01 3.33
N PRO A 112 11.74 -17.09 3.22
CA PRO A 112 12.56 -17.77 4.24
C PRO A 112 12.51 -17.11 5.62
N LEU A 113 12.14 -15.84 5.70
CA LEU A 113 12.07 -15.07 6.94
C LEU A 113 10.70 -15.13 7.60
N ILE A 114 9.70 -15.75 6.94
CA ILE A 114 8.33 -15.86 7.43
C ILE A 114 8.15 -17.17 8.15
N ALA A 115 7.74 -17.11 9.42
CA ALA A 115 7.38 -18.30 10.22
C ALA A 115 5.92 -18.69 10.04
N GLY A 116 5.04 -17.74 9.72
CA GLY A 116 3.63 -17.98 9.54
C GLY A 116 2.82 -16.70 9.41
N PHE A 117 1.51 -16.87 9.43
CA PHE A 117 0.56 -15.76 9.32
C PHE A 117 -0.40 -15.85 10.51
N GLY A 118 -0.74 -14.68 11.05
CA GLY A 118 -1.74 -14.56 12.10
C GLY A 118 -3.10 -14.14 11.54
N THR A 119 -3.74 -13.20 12.23
CA THR A 119 -5.04 -12.65 11.83
C THR A 119 -4.97 -12.00 10.45
N ARG A 120 -6.00 -12.24 9.63
CA ARG A 120 -6.17 -11.61 8.33
C ARG A 120 -7.63 -11.25 8.13
N ALA A 121 -7.89 -10.06 7.63
CA ALA A 121 -9.23 -9.62 7.28
C ALA A 121 -9.23 -8.81 5.98
N GLU A 122 -10.25 -9.01 5.17
CA GLU A 122 -10.59 -8.15 4.05
C GLU A 122 -11.74 -7.24 4.47
N PHE A 123 -11.73 -6.00 4.01
CA PHE A 123 -12.80 -5.06 4.32
C PHE A 123 -13.05 -4.10 3.16
N LYS A 124 -14.25 -3.55 3.12
CA LYS A 124 -14.61 -2.49 2.17
C LYS A 124 -14.56 -1.16 2.89
N PRO A 125 -13.66 -0.26 2.53
CA PRO A 125 -13.68 1.11 3.05
C PRO A 125 -14.98 1.81 2.66
N VAL A 126 -15.64 2.48 3.60
CA VAL A 126 -16.93 3.14 3.35
C VAL A 126 -16.91 4.63 3.61
N ALA A 127 -15.97 5.12 4.41
CA ALA A 127 -15.85 6.52 4.72
C ALA A 127 -14.46 6.86 5.24
N LYS A 128 -14.04 8.10 5.00
CA LYS A 128 -12.88 8.70 5.62
C LYS A 128 -13.38 9.78 6.58
N ALA A 129 -13.09 9.63 7.88
CA ALA A 129 -13.41 10.65 8.85
C ALA A 129 -12.59 11.92 8.59
N ALA A 130 -13.19 13.09 8.81
CA ALA A 130 -12.46 14.35 8.79
C ALA A 130 -11.44 14.37 9.92
N ALA A 131 -10.21 14.76 9.62
CA ALA A 131 -9.14 14.91 10.60
C ALA A 131 -9.22 16.30 11.24
#